data_dd368f487af0ff55cf4f219233ac2f14
#
_entry.id   dd368f487af0ff55cf4f219233ac2f14
#
_cell.length_a   1.000
_cell.length_b   1.000
_cell.length_c   1.000
_cell.angle_alpha   90.00
_cell.angle_beta   90.00
_cell.angle_gamma   90.00
#
_symmetry.space_group_name_H-M   'P 1'
#
loop_
_entity.id
_entity.type
_entity.pdbx_description
1 polymer ?
#
loop_
_entity_poly.entity_id
_entity_poly.type
_entity_poly.pdbx_seq_one_letter_code
_entity_poly.pdbx_strand_id
1 'polypeptide(L)'
;MSEHYEVDSLGHKDGNFEVKVGYFYEDIHPSDLFDNSLDPDTGKPYHDTDEMARRIDANIDAWFGFWAKYYYKGHEVGYANLGGLYYMDDHPEGVIEKASLNREEYWYKDVVDEARDEAIKEVGDLHKQMSLDFGPPKVSTQAVG
;
A
#
# COMPACT_ATOMS: atom_id res chain seq x y z
N MET A 1 -10.63 -1.37 -13.49
CA MET A 1 -10.21 -1.20 -12.08
C MET A 1 -9.69 -2.53 -11.57
N SER A 2 -8.51 -2.52 -10.99
CA SER A 2 -7.89 -3.74 -10.51
C SER A 2 -8.50 -4.21 -9.19
N GLU A 3 -8.65 -5.51 -9.03
CA GLU A 3 -9.07 -6.07 -7.76
C GLU A 3 -7.96 -5.94 -6.72
N HIS A 4 -8.37 -5.73 -5.48
CA HIS A 4 -7.45 -5.74 -4.35
C HIS A 4 -7.46 -7.11 -3.68
N TYR A 5 -6.27 -7.64 -3.45
CA TYR A 5 -6.07 -8.91 -2.76
C TYR A 5 -5.39 -8.65 -1.44
N GLU A 6 -5.91 -9.21 -0.37
CA GLU A 6 -5.37 -9.01 0.97
C GLU A 6 -4.33 -10.09 1.29
N VAL A 7 -3.25 -9.69 1.97
CA VAL A 7 -2.28 -10.62 2.57
C VAL A 7 -2.67 -10.78 4.04
N ASP A 8 -3.51 -11.76 4.31
CA ASP A 8 -4.12 -11.95 5.62
C ASP A 8 -3.11 -12.11 6.75
N SER A 9 -2.00 -12.79 6.48
CA SER A 9 -0.97 -13.07 7.49
C SER A 9 -0.30 -11.80 8.02
N LEU A 10 -0.41 -10.67 7.33
CA LEU A 10 0.20 -9.41 7.70
C LEU A 10 -0.79 -8.43 8.32
N GLY A 11 -2.06 -8.80 8.41
CA GLY A 11 -3.05 -7.99 9.12
C GLY A 11 -2.69 -7.90 10.61
N HIS A 12 -2.84 -6.71 11.19
CA HIS A 12 -2.49 -6.51 12.59
C HIS A 12 -3.23 -5.30 13.16
N LYS A 13 -3.05 -5.09 14.46
CA LYS A 13 -3.56 -3.90 15.12
C LYS A 13 -2.46 -2.90 15.37
N ASP A 14 -2.77 -1.63 15.17
CA ASP A 14 -1.89 -0.51 15.49
C ASP A 14 -2.69 0.42 16.40
N GLY A 15 -2.51 0.26 17.72
CA GLY A 15 -3.36 0.95 18.68
C GLY A 15 -4.82 0.56 18.52
N ASN A 16 -5.68 1.54 18.27
CA ASN A 16 -7.11 1.32 18.05
C ASN A 16 -7.46 1.09 16.57
N PHE A 17 -6.47 1.05 15.71
CA PHE A 17 -6.68 0.78 14.29
C PHE A 17 -6.49 -0.68 13.97
N GLU A 18 -7.27 -1.18 13.04
CA GLU A 18 -7.01 -2.44 12.37
C GLU A 18 -6.32 -2.14 11.05
N VAL A 19 -5.21 -2.82 10.78
CA VAL A 19 -4.40 -2.58 9.58
C VAL A 19 -4.48 -3.79 8.67
N LYS A 20 -4.78 -3.53 7.40
CA LYS A 20 -4.77 -4.56 6.35
C LYS A 20 -3.84 -4.11 5.25
N VAL A 21 -3.11 -5.06 4.69
CA VAL A 21 -2.21 -4.81 3.56
C VAL A 21 -2.47 -5.83 2.47
N GLY A 22 -2.10 -5.48 1.25
CA GLY A 22 -2.29 -6.37 0.13
C GLY A 22 -1.73 -5.80 -1.15
N TYR A 23 -2.24 -6.30 -2.26
CA TYR A 23 -1.72 -5.94 -3.56
C TYR A 23 -2.84 -5.88 -4.60
N PHE A 24 -2.51 -5.27 -5.72
CA PHE A 24 -3.31 -5.33 -6.95
C PHE A 24 -2.34 -5.57 -8.10
N TYR A 25 -2.80 -6.29 -9.12
CA TYR A 25 -1.98 -6.50 -10.30
C TYR A 25 -1.93 -5.24 -11.13
N GLU A 26 -0.72 -4.88 -11.59
CA GLU A 26 -0.58 -3.79 -12.54
C GLU A 26 -1.03 -4.23 -13.92
N ASP A 27 -1.82 -3.39 -14.57
CA ASP A 27 -2.32 -3.65 -15.92
C ASP A 27 -1.70 -2.74 -16.98
N ILE A 28 -0.75 -1.89 -16.57
CA ILE A 28 0.01 -1.08 -17.52
C ILE A 28 1.23 -1.86 -18.00
N HIS A 29 1.67 -1.56 -19.24
CA HIS A 29 2.85 -2.21 -19.79
C HIS A 29 4.11 -1.69 -19.08
N PRO A 30 5.11 -2.54 -18.80
CA PRO A 30 6.36 -2.09 -18.15
C PRO A 30 7.06 -0.93 -18.87
N SER A 31 6.92 -0.82 -20.19
CA SER A 31 7.52 0.29 -20.95
C SER A 31 6.98 1.67 -20.55
N ASP A 32 5.81 1.73 -19.89
CA ASP A 32 5.25 2.99 -19.42
C ASP A 32 5.97 3.52 -18.18
N LEU A 33 6.69 2.65 -17.45
CA LEU A 33 7.37 3.00 -16.22
C LEU A 33 8.89 2.80 -16.28
N PHE A 34 9.38 1.90 -17.11
CA PHE A 34 10.80 1.60 -17.23
C PHE A 34 11.37 2.10 -18.55
N ASP A 35 12.57 2.65 -18.48
CA ASP A 35 13.27 3.14 -19.66
C ASP A 35 13.74 1.97 -20.53
N ASN A 36 13.20 1.88 -21.75
CA ASN A 36 13.60 0.86 -22.71
C ASN A 36 14.41 1.44 -23.87
N SER A 37 14.90 2.68 -23.74
CA SER A 37 15.81 3.25 -24.72
C SER A 37 17.14 2.51 -24.72
N LEU A 38 17.88 2.64 -25.83
CA LEU A 38 19.14 1.92 -25.98
C LEU A 38 20.27 2.58 -25.22
N ASP A 39 21.04 1.76 -24.51
CA ASP A 39 22.31 2.19 -23.92
C ASP A 39 23.31 2.47 -25.03
N PRO A 40 23.87 3.68 -25.12
CA PRO A 40 24.82 4.00 -26.18
C PRO A 40 26.10 3.19 -26.13
N ASP A 41 26.47 2.64 -25.00
CA ASP A 41 27.72 1.87 -24.85
C ASP A 41 27.54 0.41 -25.27
N THR A 42 26.35 -0.18 -25.04
CA THR A 42 26.10 -1.60 -25.30
C THR A 42 25.18 -1.84 -26.49
N GLY A 43 24.43 -0.83 -26.93
CA GLY A 43 23.41 -0.97 -27.97
C GLY A 43 22.19 -1.77 -27.56
N LYS A 44 22.05 -2.09 -26.27
CA LYS A 44 20.93 -2.83 -25.73
C LYS A 44 20.01 -1.91 -24.92
N PRO A 45 18.71 -2.25 -24.80
CA PRO A 45 17.80 -1.47 -23.94
C PRO A 45 18.28 -1.46 -22.49
N TYR A 46 18.09 -0.33 -21.81
CA TYR A 46 18.32 -0.26 -20.36
C TYR A 46 17.43 -1.25 -19.62
N HIS A 47 16.17 -1.39 -20.07
CA HIS A 47 15.27 -2.42 -19.60
C HIS A 47 14.65 -3.12 -20.81
N ASP A 48 14.69 -4.42 -20.82
CA ASP A 48 13.99 -5.21 -21.86
C ASP A 48 12.53 -5.37 -21.46
N THR A 49 11.73 -4.34 -21.74
CA THR A 49 10.34 -4.29 -21.31
C THR A 49 9.46 -5.33 -21.99
N ASP A 50 9.82 -5.78 -23.19
CA ASP A 50 9.08 -6.85 -23.87
C ASP A 50 9.31 -8.19 -23.18
N GLU A 51 10.54 -8.49 -22.79
CA GLU A 51 10.86 -9.69 -22.01
C GLU A 51 10.20 -9.64 -20.63
N MET A 52 10.20 -8.45 -20.00
CA MET A 52 9.50 -8.26 -18.72
C MET A 52 8.01 -8.59 -18.86
N ALA A 53 7.36 -8.06 -19.91
CA ALA A 53 5.94 -8.34 -20.15
C ALA A 53 5.69 -9.82 -20.38
N ARG A 54 6.55 -10.49 -21.15
CA ARG A 54 6.43 -11.93 -21.40
C ARG A 54 6.51 -12.72 -20.09
N ARG A 55 7.45 -12.38 -19.23
CA ARG A 55 7.63 -13.07 -17.93
C ARG A 55 6.47 -12.80 -16.98
N ILE A 56 5.92 -11.60 -17.00
CA ILE A 56 4.74 -11.24 -16.21
C ILE A 56 3.53 -12.05 -16.68
N ASP A 57 3.30 -12.10 -18.00
CA ASP A 57 2.17 -12.82 -18.58
C ASP A 57 2.25 -14.32 -18.32
N ALA A 58 3.47 -14.86 -18.20
CA ALA A 58 3.72 -16.25 -17.87
C ALA A 58 3.67 -16.55 -16.36
N ASN A 59 3.37 -15.54 -15.53
CA ASN A 59 3.35 -15.64 -14.07
C ASN A 59 4.71 -16.03 -13.46
N ILE A 60 5.80 -15.65 -14.12
CA ILE A 60 7.16 -15.88 -13.61
C ILE A 60 7.59 -14.76 -12.69
N ASP A 61 7.28 -13.52 -13.07
CA ASP A 61 7.67 -12.32 -12.33
C ASP A 61 6.45 -11.64 -11.72
N ALA A 62 6.67 -10.91 -10.61
CA ALA A 62 5.65 -10.10 -9.97
C ALA A 62 5.64 -8.69 -10.57
N TRP A 63 4.46 -8.22 -10.97
CA TRP A 63 4.22 -6.87 -11.47
C TRP A 63 2.95 -6.35 -10.82
N PHE A 64 3.09 -5.51 -9.79
CA PHE A 64 1.97 -5.22 -8.90
C PHE A 64 2.09 -3.87 -8.21
N GLY A 65 0.99 -3.47 -7.58
CA GLY A 65 1.00 -2.39 -6.61
C GLY A 65 0.74 -2.93 -5.21
N PHE A 66 1.27 -2.24 -4.23
CA PHE A 66 1.08 -2.55 -2.81
C PHE A 66 0.12 -1.52 -2.21
N TRP A 67 -0.81 -1.97 -1.37
CA TRP A 67 -1.72 -1.07 -0.66
C TRP A 67 -1.74 -1.39 0.83
N ALA A 68 -2.04 -0.35 1.62
CA ALA A 68 -2.31 -0.47 3.05
C ALA A 68 -3.58 0.28 3.38
N LYS A 69 -4.39 -0.29 4.25
CA LYS A 69 -5.64 0.31 4.73
C LYS A 69 -5.68 0.30 6.23
N TYR A 70 -6.12 1.41 6.79
CA TYR A 70 -6.37 1.55 8.22
C TYR A 70 -7.86 1.63 8.47
N TYR A 71 -8.33 0.87 9.46
CA TYR A 71 -9.73 0.83 9.84
C TYR A 71 -9.87 1.28 11.29
N TYR A 72 -10.88 2.07 11.55
CA TYR A 72 -11.25 2.49 12.89
C TYR A 72 -12.70 2.09 13.12
N LYS A 73 -12.93 1.23 14.12
CA LYS A 73 -14.28 0.71 14.43
C LYS A 73 -15.00 0.17 13.20
N GLY A 74 -14.27 -0.55 12.35
CA GLY A 74 -14.81 -1.18 11.15
C GLY A 74 -14.92 -0.28 9.92
N HIS A 75 -14.56 1.00 10.03
CA HIS A 75 -14.60 1.94 8.91
C HIS A 75 -13.21 2.24 8.39
N GLU A 76 -13.06 2.22 7.08
CA GLU A 76 -11.78 2.59 6.45
C GLU A 76 -11.54 4.09 6.65
N VAL A 77 -10.43 4.43 7.29
CA VAL A 77 -10.07 5.81 7.61
C VAL A 77 -8.72 6.23 7.04
N GLY A 78 -7.95 5.30 6.52
CA GLY A 78 -6.67 5.61 5.87
C GLY A 78 -6.38 4.61 4.76
N TYR A 79 -5.80 5.12 3.68
CA TYR A 79 -5.44 4.32 2.52
C TYR A 79 -4.22 4.93 1.86
N ALA A 80 -3.27 4.08 1.49
CA ALA A 80 -2.14 4.46 0.66
C ALA A 80 -1.76 3.30 -0.24
N ASN A 81 -1.13 3.60 -1.35
CA ASN A 81 -0.64 2.58 -2.26
C ASN A 81 0.59 3.06 -3.01
N LEU A 82 1.30 2.09 -3.57
CA LEU A 82 2.43 2.32 -4.44
C LEU A 82 2.34 1.32 -5.59
N GLY A 83 2.29 1.81 -6.82
CA GLY A 83 2.28 0.95 -8.01
C GLY A 83 3.68 0.74 -8.58
N GLY A 84 3.75 -0.07 -9.63
CA GLY A 84 4.96 -0.24 -10.41
C GLY A 84 6.05 -1.06 -9.73
N LEU A 85 5.69 -1.99 -8.86
CA LEU A 85 6.66 -2.89 -8.21
C LEU A 85 6.89 -4.11 -9.10
N TYR A 86 8.14 -4.32 -9.50
CA TYR A 86 8.54 -5.43 -10.35
C TYR A 86 9.62 -6.26 -9.66
N TYR A 87 9.36 -7.54 -9.48
CA TYR A 87 10.29 -8.47 -8.86
C TYR A 87 10.38 -9.75 -9.68
N MET A 88 11.59 -10.11 -10.05
CA MET A 88 11.86 -11.30 -10.86
C MET A 88 11.71 -12.58 -10.03
N ASP A 89 11.17 -13.61 -10.67
CA ASP A 89 11.06 -14.95 -10.09
C ASP A 89 10.34 -14.98 -8.74
N ASP A 90 9.27 -14.16 -8.61
CA ASP A 90 8.52 -14.08 -7.37
C ASP A 90 7.04 -13.77 -7.66
N HIS A 91 6.23 -13.79 -6.62
CA HIS A 91 4.82 -13.43 -6.65
C HIS A 91 4.57 -12.27 -5.70
N PRO A 92 3.52 -11.44 -5.94
CA PRO A 92 3.25 -10.29 -5.09
C PRO A 92 3.18 -10.62 -3.60
N GLU A 93 2.48 -11.66 -3.22
CA GLU A 93 2.34 -12.05 -1.82
C GLU A 93 3.69 -12.37 -1.17
N GLY A 94 4.53 -13.13 -1.87
CA GLY A 94 5.87 -13.48 -1.38
C GLY A 94 6.77 -12.27 -1.25
N VAL A 95 6.73 -11.34 -2.20
CA VAL A 95 7.50 -10.10 -2.15
C VAL A 95 7.08 -9.27 -0.94
N ILE A 96 5.78 -9.13 -0.72
CA ILE A 96 5.23 -8.33 0.38
C ILE A 96 5.61 -8.94 1.72
N GLU A 97 5.52 -10.25 1.87
CA GLU A 97 5.90 -10.94 3.10
C GLU A 97 7.38 -10.72 3.42
N LYS A 98 8.25 -10.81 2.42
CA LYS A 98 9.68 -10.55 2.59
C LYS A 98 9.93 -9.08 2.94
N ALA A 99 9.24 -8.17 2.28
CA ALA A 99 9.40 -6.73 2.53
C ALA A 99 8.96 -6.34 3.94
N SER A 100 7.96 -6.99 4.49
CA SER A 100 7.50 -6.73 5.85
C SER A 100 8.57 -7.03 6.90
N LEU A 101 9.51 -7.92 6.58
CA LEU A 101 10.59 -8.33 7.47
C LEU A 101 11.91 -7.66 7.13
N ASN A 102 12.06 -7.14 5.91
CA ASN A 102 13.33 -6.61 5.42
C ASN A 102 13.28 -5.08 5.36
N ARG A 103 14.02 -4.45 6.25
CA ARG A 103 14.05 -2.98 6.35
C ARG A 103 14.73 -2.32 5.15
N GLU A 104 15.37 -3.06 4.27
CA GLU A 104 15.94 -2.52 3.04
C GLU A 104 14.85 -2.20 2.02
N GLU A 105 13.69 -2.80 2.14
CA GLU A 105 12.53 -2.53 1.29
C GLU A 105 11.69 -1.41 1.93
N TYR A 106 12.10 -0.18 1.75
CA TYR A 106 11.50 0.99 2.41
C TYR A 106 10.05 1.21 2.01
N TRP A 107 9.65 0.78 0.82
CA TRP A 107 8.32 1.06 0.30
C TRP A 107 7.20 0.46 1.17
N TYR A 108 7.44 -0.68 1.80
CA TYR A 108 6.43 -1.30 2.67
C TYR A 108 6.09 -0.36 3.82
N LYS A 109 7.10 0.05 4.57
CA LYS A 109 6.92 0.93 5.72
C LYS A 109 6.37 2.29 5.29
N ASP A 110 6.87 2.85 4.19
CA ASP A 110 6.44 4.16 3.72
C ASP A 110 4.95 4.19 3.39
N VAL A 111 4.45 3.15 2.72
CA VAL A 111 3.02 3.07 2.36
C VAL A 111 2.17 2.87 3.61
N VAL A 112 2.60 2.00 4.53
CA VAL A 112 1.87 1.79 5.79
C VAL A 112 1.83 3.09 6.61
N ASP A 113 2.96 3.78 6.72
CA ASP A 113 3.05 5.05 7.45
C ASP A 113 2.15 6.12 6.83
N GLU A 114 2.09 6.19 5.52
CA GLU A 114 1.23 7.15 4.82
C GLU A 114 -0.25 6.87 5.12
N ALA A 115 -0.67 5.61 5.07
CA ALA A 115 -2.03 5.22 5.41
C ALA A 115 -2.35 5.53 6.88
N ARG A 116 -1.38 5.32 7.76
CA ARG A 116 -1.52 5.62 9.19
C ARG A 116 -1.69 7.12 9.43
N ASP A 117 -0.90 7.94 8.78
CA ASP A 117 -0.98 9.40 8.92
C ASP A 117 -2.33 9.92 8.46
N GLU A 118 -2.86 9.39 7.36
CA GLU A 118 -4.20 9.74 6.88
C GLU A 118 -5.26 9.31 7.89
N ALA A 119 -5.13 8.11 8.47
CA ALA A 119 -6.08 7.60 9.45
C ALA A 119 -6.10 8.47 10.71
N ILE A 120 -4.94 8.87 11.21
CA ILE A 120 -4.83 9.74 12.38
C ILE A 120 -5.51 11.08 12.11
N LYS A 121 -5.27 11.64 10.94
CA LYS A 121 -5.88 12.89 10.54
C LYS A 121 -7.40 12.76 10.43
N GLU A 122 -7.87 11.72 9.76
CA GLU A 122 -9.31 11.48 9.53
C GLU A 122 -10.05 11.33 10.85
N VAL A 123 -9.54 10.53 11.77
CA VAL A 123 -10.17 10.33 13.09
C VAL A 123 -10.11 11.61 13.91
N GLY A 124 -9.00 12.35 13.83
CA GLY A 124 -8.90 13.64 14.50
C GLY A 124 -9.90 14.66 13.97
N ASP A 125 -10.07 14.74 12.65
CA ASP A 125 -11.04 15.64 12.02
C ASP A 125 -12.48 15.25 12.40
N LEU A 126 -12.78 13.96 12.47
CA LEU A 126 -14.10 13.46 12.88
C LEU A 126 -14.41 13.87 14.31
N HIS A 127 -13.47 13.69 15.24
CA HIS A 127 -13.64 14.10 16.62
C HIS A 127 -13.86 15.61 16.74
N LYS A 128 -13.11 16.39 15.96
CA LYS A 128 -13.26 17.84 15.94
C LYS A 128 -14.63 18.26 15.42
N GLN A 129 -15.12 17.59 14.35
CA GLN A 129 -16.45 17.86 13.81
C GLN A 129 -17.55 17.54 14.83
N MET A 130 -17.42 16.44 15.54
CA MET A 130 -18.38 16.07 16.59
C MET A 130 -18.39 17.10 17.72
N SER A 131 -17.24 17.65 18.08
CA SER A 131 -17.15 18.73 19.07
C SER A 131 -17.85 20.00 18.62
N LEU A 132 -17.80 20.32 17.34
CA LEU A 132 -18.48 21.49 16.78
C LEU A 132 -20.00 21.29 16.75
N ASP A 133 -20.45 20.07 16.43
CA ASP A 133 -21.88 19.75 16.29
C ASP A 133 -22.59 19.56 17.64
N PHE A 134 -21.88 19.01 18.63
CA PHE A 134 -22.49 18.60 19.89
C PHE A 134 -21.85 19.26 21.11
N GLY A 135 -20.93 20.20 20.90
CA GLY A 135 -20.11 20.79 21.95
C GLY A 135 -18.99 19.87 22.41
N PRO A 136 -18.15 20.35 23.34
CA PRO A 136 -17.01 19.55 23.81
C PRO A 136 -17.49 18.22 24.40
N PRO A 137 -16.75 17.11 24.18
CA PRO A 137 -17.08 15.85 24.81
C PRO A 137 -17.09 16.04 26.31
N LYS A 138 -18.15 15.58 26.95
CA LYS A 138 -18.24 15.62 28.41
C LYS A 138 -17.49 14.44 28.95
N VAL A 139 -16.53 14.71 29.72
CA VAL A 139 -15.85 13.67 30.44
C VAL A 139 -16.73 13.33 31.61
N SER A 140 -17.68 12.60 31.42
CA SER A 140 -18.64 12.11 32.30
C SER A 140 -19.12 12.86 33.45
N THR A 141 -19.03 13.57 33.22
CA THR A 141 -19.44 14.07 33.73
C THR A 141 -20.20 14.15 34.00
N GLN A 142 -20.05 13.89 33.62
CA GLN A 142 -20.41 13.87 33.78
C GLN A 142 -20.74 13.67 34.31
N ALA A 143 -20.46 13.72 34.53
CA ALA A 143 -20.62 13.64 34.97
C ALA A 143 -20.67 13.66 35.42
N VAL A 144 -20.45 13.75 35.58
CA VAL A 144 -20.35 13.83 35.84
C VAL A 144 -20.56 14.01 36.02
N GLY A 145 -20.46 14.25 36.06
CA GLY A 145 -20.51 14.39 36.10
C GLY A 145 -20.78 14.29 36.22
#